data_b23336138d65936a436acd25a2d470c4
#
_entry.id   b23336138d65936a436acd25a2d470c4
#
_cell.length_a   1.000
_cell.length_b   1.000
_cell.length_c   1.000
_cell.angle_alpha   90.00
_cell.angle_beta   90.00
_cell.angle_gamma   90.00
#
_symmetry.space_group_name_H-M   'P 1'
#
loop_
_entity.id
_entity.type
_entity.pdbx_description
1 polymer ?
#
loop_
_entity_poly.entity_id
_entity_poly.type
_entity_poly.pdbx_seq_one_letter_code
_entity_poly.pdbx_strand_id
1 'polypeptide(L)'
;MLTFTNAAEQTAWTLAEALSEKAFAAMKQAEEAAEAFRLGKMAMRRQFKARGMSEVDADIRWSGTSQSRKSLADNEWYMAQAAMYNEAAATQYAKALYLKQN
;
A
#
# COMPACT_ATOMS: atom_id res chain seq x y z
N MET A 1 27.35 -4.13 -10.43
CA MET A 1 26.67 -5.25 -11.11
C MET A 1 26.61 -6.46 -10.20
N LEU A 2 25.43 -7.06 -10.05
CA LEU A 2 25.24 -8.26 -9.25
C LEU A 2 25.74 -9.47 -10.01
N THR A 3 26.53 -10.31 -9.32
CA THR A 3 27.07 -11.55 -9.89
C THR A 3 26.44 -12.72 -9.16
N PHE A 4 25.89 -13.67 -9.92
CA PHE A 4 25.23 -14.84 -9.36
C PHE A 4 26.10 -16.09 -9.52
N THR A 5 26.07 -16.98 -8.51
CA THR A 5 26.84 -18.22 -8.53
C THR A 5 26.22 -19.25 -9.47
N ASN A 6 24.91 -19.22 -9.65
CA ASN A 6 24.18 -20.17 -10.51
C ASN A 6 22.83 -19.59 -10.95
N ALA A 7 22.22 -20.27 -11.93
CA ALA A 7 20.94 -19.85 -12.50
C ALA A 7 19.79 -19.85 -11.50
N ALA A 8 19.79 -20.81 -10.57
CA ALA A 8 18.73 -20.90 -9.55
C ALA A 8 18.77 -19.72 -8.59
N GLU A 9 19.97 -19.29 -8.18
CA GLU A 9 20.16 -18.07 -7.37
C GLU A 9 19.65 -16.85 -8.10
N GLN A 10 20.03 -16.69 -9.38
CA GLN A 10 19.60 -15.59 -10.21
C GLN A 10 18.08 -15.53 -10.35
N THR A 11 17.45 -16.68 -10.59
CA THR A 11 15.99 -16.78 -10.71
C THR A 11 15.29 -16.35 -9.43
N ALA A 12 15.76 -16.84 -8.28
CA ALA A 12 15.18 -16.48 -6.99
C ALA A 12 15.34 -14.98 -6.71
N TRP A 13 16.51 -14.42 -6.99
CA TRP A 13 16.79 -12.99 -6.81
C TRP A 13 15.90 -12.13 -7.70
N THR A 14 15.79 -12.47 -8.97
CA THR A 14 14.97 -11.74 -9.94
C THR A 14 13.50 -11.76 -9.54
N LEU A 15 13.01 -12.90 -9.07
CA LEU A 15 11.63 -13.01 -8.57
C LEU A 15 11.42 -12.16 -7.32
N ALA A 16 12.40 -12.15 -6.41
CA ALA A 16 12.34 -11.31 -5.21
C ALA A 16 12.24 -9.82 -5.56
N GLU A 17 13.05 -9.37 -6.53
CA GLU A 17 13.01 -7.98 -6.98
C GLU A 17 11.64 -7.63 -7.61
N ALA A 18 11.10 -8.51 -8.44
CA ALA A 18 9.79 -8.32 -9.05
C ALA A 18 8.68 -8.22 -8.00
N LEU A 19 8.74 -9.07 -6.97
CA LEU A 19 7.78 -9.05 -5.86
C LEU A 19 7.92 -7.78 -5.01
N SER A 20 9.15 -7.30 -4.79
CA SER A 20 9.41 -6.04 -4.09
C SER A 20 8.83 -4.85 -4.85
N GLU A 21 8.94 -4.84 -6.17
CA GLU A 21 8.35 -3.80 -7.00
C GLU A 21 6.82 -3.80 -6.91
N LYS A 22 6.21 -4.98 -6.89
CA LYS A 22 4.76 -5.11 -6.70
C LYS A 22 4.32 -4.61 -5.32
N ALA A 23 5.11 -4.91 -4.28
CA ALA A 23 4.86 -4.41 -2.93
C ALA A 23 4.91 -2.88 -2.89
N PHE A 24 5.92 -2.29 -3.53
CA PHE A 24 6.06 -0.85 -3.62
C PHE A 24 4.88 -0.21 -4.34
N ALA A 25 4.46 -0.78 -5.48
CA ALA A 25 3.30 -0.28 -6.24
C ALA A 25 2.01 -0.36 -5.41
N ALA A 26 1.80 -1.45 -4.67
CA ALA A 26 0.65 -1.60 -3.79
C ALA A 26 0.67 -0.57 -2.65
N MET A 27 1.84 -0.32 -2.05
CA MET A 27 1.98 0.69 -0.99
C MET A 27 1.65 2.08 -1.52
N LYS A 28 2.09 2.40 -2.73
CA LYS A 28 1.78 3.67 -3.38
C LYS A 28 0.27 3.85 -3.56
N GLN A 29 -0.43 2.79 -3.99
CA GLN A 29 -1.89 2.82 -4.11
C GLN A 29 -2.57 2.99 -2.75
N ALA A 30 -2.04 2.36 -1.70
CA ALA A 30 -2.54 2.52 -0.34
C ALA A 30 -2.41 3.98 0.13
N GLU A 31 -1.28 4.62 -0.16
CA GLU A 31 -1.03 6.02 0.17
C GLU A 31 -1.99 6.96 -0.59
N GLU A 32 -2.23 6.68 -1.86
CA GLU A 32 -3.18 7.45 -2.67
C GLU A 32 -4.61 7.35 -2.11
N ALA A 33 -5.02 6.17 -1.67
CA ALA A 33 -6.32 5.97 -1.04
C ALA A 33 -6.43 6.73 0.29
N ALA A 34 -5.38 6.70 1.11
CA ALA A 34 -5.33 7.46 2.37
C ALA A 34 -5.41 8.96 2.11
N GLU A 35 -4.72 9.44 1.08
CA GLU A 35 -4.75 10.86 0.70
C GLU A 35 -6.15 11.27 0.19
N ALA A 36 -6.80 10.42 -0.60
CA ALA A 36 -8.16 10.67 -1.06
C ALA A 36 -9.14 10.79 0.11
N PHE A 37 -8.98 9.93 1.13
CA PHE A 37 -9.77 10.00 2.36
C PHE A 37 -9.55 11.33 3.08
N ARG A 38 -8.30 11.72 3.27
CA ARG A 38 -7.92 12.96 3.94
C ARG A 38 -8.47 14.19 3.23
N LEU A 39 -8.31 14.26 1.91
CA LEU A 39 -8.78 15.39 1.10
C LEU A 39 -10.30 15.51 1.12
N GLY A 40 -11.02 14.41 1.05
CA GLY A 40 -12.47 14.40 1.15
C GLY A 40 -12.96 14.87 2.50
N LYS A 41 -12.31 14.43 3.58
CA LYS A 41 -12.61 14.85 4.94
C LYS A 41 -12.42 16.37 5.09
N MET A 42 -11.31 16.90 4.60
CA MET A 42 -11.02 18.33 4.66
C MET A 42 -12.03 19.16 3.84
N ALA A 43 -12.42 18.67 2.67
CA ALA A 43 -13.43 19.33 1.85
C ALA A 43 -14.78 19.39 2.57
N MET A 44 -15.18 18.30 3.23
CA MET A 44 -16.41 18.26 4.02
C MET A 44 -16.38 19.25 5.19
N ARG A 45 -15.25 19.32 5.89
CA ARG A 45 -15.05 20.29 6.98
C ARG A 45 -15.19 21.73 6.50
N ARG A 46 -14.62 22.07 5.34
CA ARG A 46 -14.74 23.40 4.75
C ARG A 46 -16.18 23.75 4.41
N GLN A 47 -16.92 22.80 3.82
CA GLN A 47 -18.32 23.01 3.47
C GLN A 47 -19.17 23.25 4.71
N PHE A 48 -18.96 22.49 5.77
CA PHE A 48 -19.72 22.61 7.02
C PHE A 48 -19.37 23.91 7.74
N LYS A 49 -18.09 24.28 7.77
CA LYS A 49 -17.66 25.57 8.36
C LYS A 49 -18.33 26.75 7.66
N ALA A 50 -18.42 26.72 6.33
CA ALA A 50 -19.09 27.76 5.57
C ALA A 50 -20.59 27.90 5.91
N ARG A 51 -21.19 26.81 6.43
CA ARG A 51 -22.60 26.80 6.89
C ARG A 51 -22.73 27.05 8.38
N GLY A 52 -21.66 27.35 9.10
CA GLY A 52 -21.66 27.54 10.55
C GLY A 52 -21.79 26.25 11.36
N MET A 53 -21.52 25.10 10.75
CA MET A 53 -21.61 23.80 11.41
C MET A 53 -20.24 23.36 11.95
N SER A 54 -20.24 22.43 12.93
CA SER A 54 -19.03 21.98 13.59
C SER A 54 -18.22 20.99 12.74
N GLU A 55 -16.91 20.84 13.07
CA GLU A 55 -16.05 19.83 12.48
C GLU A 55 -16.51 18.41 12.83
N VAL A 56 -17.06 18.23 14.05
CA VAL A 56 -17.58 16.92 14.48
C VAL A 56 -18.72 16.49 13.56
N ASP A 57 -19.65 17.40 13.27
CA ASP A 57 -20.75 17.11 12.35
C ASP A 57 -20.25 16.79 10.94
N ALA A 58 -19.23 17.53 10.48
CA ALA A 58 -18.62 17.28 9.18
C ALA A 58 -17.98 15.88 9.12
N ASP A 59 -17.26 15.48 10.17
CA ASP A 59 -16.57 14.19 10.24
C ASP A 59 -17.58 13.04 10.28
N ILE A 60 -18.67 13.19 11.02
CA ILE A 60 -19.76 12.21 11.06
C ILE A 60 -20.37 12.06 9.66
N ARG A 61 -20.63 13.17 8.99
CA ARG A 61 -21.17 13.15 7.62
C ARG A 61 -20.20 12.48 6.65
N TRP A 62 -18.93 12.81 6.74
CA TRP A 62 -17.89 12.20 5.88
C TRP A 62 -17.85 10.69 6.05
N SER A 63 -17.82 10.20 7.28
CA SER A 63 -17.75 8.76 7.57
C SER A 63 -18.94 7.98 7.01
N GLY A 64 -20.08 8.64 6.80
CA GLY A 64 -21.28 8.04 6.21
C GLY A 64 -21.30 8.02 4.69
N THR A 65 -20.32 8.65 4.02
CA THR A 65 -20.28 8.70 2.55
C THR A 65 -19.70 7.43 1.95
N SER A 66 -20.14 7.08 0.74
CA SER A 66 -19.58 5.96 0.00
C SER A 66 -18.12 6.21 -0.36
N GLN A 67 -17.72 7.45 -0.63
CA GLN A 67 -16.34 7.83 -0.93
C GLN A 67 -15.41 7.56 0.24
N SER A 68 -15.82 7.90 1.46
CA SER A 68 -15.05 7.61 2.67
C SER A 68 -14.85 6.10 2.84
N ARG A 69 -15.92 5.33 2.73
CA ARG A 69 -15.86 3.87 2.88
C ARG A 69 -15.00 3.23 1.80
N LYS A 70 -15.11 3.69 0.55
CA LYS A 70 -14.28 3.20 -0.56
C LYS A 70 -12.81 3.48 -0.32
N SER A 71 -12.47 4.70 0.09
CA SER A 71 -11.07 5.08 0.34
C SER A 71 -10.44 4.24 1.46
N LEU A 72 -11.19 3.99 2.54
CA LEU A 72 -10.72 3.14 3.63
C LEU A 72 -10.55 1.69 3.19
N ALA A 73 -11.52 1.15 2.45
CA ALA A 73 -11.45 -0.21 1.95
C ALA A 73 -10.29 -0.39 0.97
N ASP A 74 -10.07 0.54 0.06
CA ASP A 74 -8.95 0.51 -0.89
C ASP A 74 -7.62 0.58 -0.14
N ASN A 75 -7.49 1.45 0.87
CA ASN A 75 -6.28 1.54 1.67
C ASN A 75 -5.97 0.21 2.36
N GLU A 76 -6.95 -0.39 3.02
CA GLU A 76 -6.78 -1.69 3.71
C GLU A 76 -6.39 -2.79 2.72
N TRP A 77 -7.07 -2.85 1.57
CA TRP A 77 -6.80 -3.86 0.57
C TRP A 77 -5.38 -3.77 0.02
N TYR A 78 -4.95 -2.56 -0.37
CA TYR A 78 -3.59 -2.36 -0.90
C TYR A 78 -2.52 -2.56 0.16
N MET A 79 -2.77 -2.19 1.42
CA MET A 79 -1.84 -2.49 2.53
C MET A 79 -1.65 -3.98 2.70
N ALA A 80 -2.73 -4.77 2.63
CA ALA A 80 -2.67 -6.22 2.71
C ALA A 80 -1.90 -6.82 1.53
N GLN A 81 -2.11 -6.30 0.32
CA GLN A 81 -1.36 -6.72 -0.87
C GLN A 81 0.13 -6.43 -0.72
N ALA A 82 0.48 -5.23 -0.25
CA ALA A 82 1.88 -4.86 -0.02
C ALA A 82 2.56 -5.80 0.98
N ALA A 83 1.89 -6.12 2.08
CA ALA A 83 2.40 -7.04 3.09
C ALA A 83 2.64 -8.43 2.50
N MET A 84 1.70 -8.93 1.72
CA MET A 84 1.79 -10.24 1.06
C MET A 84 2.99 -10.30 0.09
N TYR A 85 3.13 -9.28 -0.75
CA TYR A 85 4.25 -9.23 -1.70
C TYR A 85 5.60 -9.08 -1.00
N ASN A 86 5.67 -8.29 0.08
CA ASN A 86 6.90 -8.14 0.87
C ASN A 86 7.30 -9.47 1.52
N GLU A 87 6.36 -10.20 2.07
CA GLU A 87 6.62 -11.52 2.65
C GLU A 87 7.12 -12.51 1.59
N ALA A 88 6.47 -12.54 0.44
CA ALA A 88 6.88 -13.38 -0.67
C ALA A 88 8.29 -13.01 -1.18
N ALA A 89 8.59 -11.71 -1.26
CA ALA A 89 9.91 -11.22 -1.64
C ALA A 89 10.98 -11.66 -0.65
N ALA A 90 10.72 -11.53 0.65
CA ALA A 90 11.64 -11.95 1.70
C ALA A 90 11.95 -13.46 1.60
N THR A 91 10.94 -14.27 1.31
CA THR A 91 11.11 -15.71 1.12
C THR A 91 12.05 -15.99 -0.06
N GLN A 92 11.90 -15.28 -1.18
CA GLN A 92 12.74 -15.46 -2.36
C GLN A 92 14.16 -14.95 -2.14
N TYR A 93 14.35 -13.86 -1.41
CA TYR A 93 15.69 -13.39 -1.05
C TYR A 93 16.40 -14.38 -0.15
N ALA A 94 15.72 -14.97 0.82
CA ALA A 94 16.28 -15.99 1.70
C ALA A 94 16.67 -17.22 0.88
N LYS A 95 15.84 -17.63 -0.08
CA LYS A 95 16.13 -18.73 -1.00
C LYS A 95 17.37 -18.43 -1.84
N ALA A 96 17.49 -17.22 -2.37
CA ALA A 96 18.67 -16.81 -3.14
C ALA A 96 19.95 -16.89 -2.31
N LEU A 97 19.92 -16.42 -1.06
CA LEU A 97 21.05 -16.54 -0.14
C LEU A 97 21.45 -17.99 0.12
N TYR A 98 20.45 -18.84 0.35
CA TYR A 98 20.69 -20.26 0.56
C TYR A 98 21.36 -20.90 -0.67
N LEU A 99 20.85 -20.61 -1.87
CA LEU A 99 21.38 -21.15 -3.12
C LEU A 99 22.79 -20.66 -3.42
N LYS A 100 23.12 -19.45 -2.99
CA LYS A 100 24.46 -18.87 -3.15
C LYS A 100 25.51 -19.65 -2.34
N GLN A 101 25.13 -20.16 -1.18
CA GLN A 101 26.04 -20.88 -0.27
C GLN A 101 26.28 -22.33 -0.68
N ASN A 102 25.51 -22.82 -1.62
CA ASN A 102 25.60 -24.19 -2.12
C ASN A 102 25.96 -24.21 -3.59
#